data_0581120df93de18d9f785e354468c9e8
#
_entry.id   0581120df93de18d9f785e354468c9e8
#
_cell.length_a   1.000
_cell.length_b   1.000
_cell.length_c   1.000
_cell.angle_alpha   90.00
_cell.angle_beta   90.00
_cell.angle_gamma   90.00
#
_symmetry.space_group_name_H-M   'P 1'
#
loop_
_entity.id
_entity.type
_entity.pdbx_description
1 polymer ?
#
loop_
_entity_poly.entity_id
_entity_poly.type
_entity_poly.pdbx_seq_one_letter_code
_entity_poly.pdbx_strand_id
1 'polypeptide(L)' 'MRLLKETIELRADSEIEAKEIIENYRKEASEKGYTIGAAGYTYKTKKAKGEIVDEAWVCKIVMNFSGVWEE' A
#
# COMPACT_ATOMS: atom_id res chain seq x y z
N MET A 1 -4.50 17.44 -16.73
CA MET A 1 -3.57 17.14 -15.63
C MET A 1 -3.36 15.64 -15.52
N ARG A 2 -2.17 15.25 -15.28
CA ARG A 2 -1.83 13.85 -15.19
C ARG A 2 -1.40 13.45 -13.80
N LEU A 3 -1.71 12.23 -13.42
CA LEU A 3 -1.33 11.70 -12.13
C LEU A 3 0.11 11.19 -12.19
N LEU A 4 0.97 11.77 -11.39
CA LEU A 4 2.37 11.38 -11.35
C LEU A 4 2.63 10.36 -10.25
N LYS A 5 1.88 10.40 -9.20
CA LYS A 5 2.14 9.60 -8.03
C LYS A 5 0.85 9.39 -7.27
N GLU A 6 0.66 8.19 -6.82
CA GLU A 6 -0.53 7.87 -6.03
C GLU A 6 -0.11 7.07 -4.80
N THR A 7 -0.65 7.43 -3.65
CA THR A 7 -0.41 6.70 -2.42
C THR A 7 -1.73 6.09 -1.98
N ILE A 8 -1.72 4.78 -1.74
CA ILE A 8 -2.92 4.10 -1.27
C ILE A 8 -2.60 3.41 0.05
N GLU A 9 -3.65 3.29 0.86
CA GLU A 9 -3.55 2.56 2.11
C GLU A 9 -4.65 1.54 2.15
N LEU A 10 -4.29 0.33 2.53
CA LEU A 10 -5.22 -0.78 2.57
C LEU A 10 -5.11 -1.47 3.92
N ARG A 11 -6.24 -1.97 4.39
CA ARG A 11 -6.27 -2.70 5.65
C ARG A 11 -6.17 -4.19 5.39
N ALA A 12 -5.33 -4.86 6.15
CA ALA A 12 -5.21 -6.31 6.09
C ALA A 12 -5.46 -6.88 7.47
N ASP A 13 -5.96 -8.10 7.51
CA ASP A 13 -6.28 -8.74 8.78
C ASP A 13 -5.11 -9.50 9.36
N SER A 14 -4.08 -9.74 8.57
CA SER A 14 -2.91 -10.46 9.04
C SER A 14 -1.69 -9.99 8.27
N GLU A 15 -0.53 -10.35 8.82
CA GLU A 15 0.72 -10.00 8.16
C GLU A 15 0.85 -10.70 6.80
N ILE A 16 0.39 -11.94 6.73
CA ILE A 16 0.45 -12.70 5.49
C ILE A 16 -0.38 -12.00 4.42
N GLU A 17 -1.56 -11.55 4.80
CA GLU A 17 -2.42 -10.85 3.86
C GLU A 17 -1.79 -9.54 3.41
N ALA A 18 -1.15 -8.83 4.34
CA ALA A 18 -0.47 -7.59 4.00
C ALA A 18 0.62 -7.83 2.97
N LYS A 19 1.39 -8.89 3.15
CA LYS A 19 2.44 -9.23 2.21
C LYS A 19 1.87 -9.59 0.84
N GLU A 20 0.76 -10.31 0.83
CA GLU A 20 0.12 -10.69 -0.43
C GLU A 20 -0.38 -9.48 -1.19
N ILE A 21 -0.95 -8.53 -0.48
CA ILE A 21 -1.43 -7.30 -1.10
C ILE A 21 -0.27 -6.57 -1.79
N ILE A 22 0.84 -6.45 -1.09
CA ILE A 22 2.00 -5.76 -1.65
C ILE A 22 2.53 -6.50 -2.87
N GLU A 23 2.61 -7.83 -2.80
CA GLU A 23 3.08 -8.62 -3.92
C GLU A 23 2.17 -8.46 -5.13
N ASN A 24 0.87 -8.46 -4.91
CA ASN A 24 -0.07 -8.31 -6.01
C ASN A 24 0.09 -6.96 -6.69
N TYR A 25 0.33 -5.92 -5.92
CA TYR A 25 0.54 -4.60 -6.51
C TYR A 25 1.84 -4.53 -7.30
N ARG A 26 2.87 -5.24 -6.84
CA ARG A 26 4.12 -5.28 -7.58
C ARG A 26 3.96 -5.97 -8.92
N LYS A 27 3.19 -7.06 -8.95
CA LYS A 27 2.92 -7.75 -10.19
C LYS A 27 2.12 -6.87 -11.13
N GLU A 28 1.12 -6.19 -10.59
CA GLU A 28 0.27 -5.33 -11.38
C GLU A 28 1.08 -4.17 -11.95
N ALA A 29 2.02 -3.65 -11.18
CA ALA A 29 2.86 -2.56 -11.64
C ALA A 29 3.63 -2.97 -12.89
N SER A 30 4.16 -4.18 -12.87
CA SER A 30 4.91 -4.68 -14.03
C SER A 30 4.02 -4.77 -15.25
N GLU A 31 2.78 -5.18 -15.07
CA GLU A 31 1.86 -5.33 -16.19
C GLU A 31 1.33 -4.00 -16.69
N LYS A 32 1.13 -3.05 -15.81
CA LYS A 32 0.52 -1.78 -16.18
C LYS A 32 1.51 -0.66 -16.44
N GLY A 33 2.78 -0.92 -16.22
CA GLY A 33 3.80 0.02 -16.60
C GLY A 33 4.10 1.13 -15.62
N TYR A 34 3.70 0.99 -14.37
CA TYR A 34 4.11 1.95 -13.36
C TYR A 34 5.11 1.27 -12.41
N THR A 35 5.74 2.06 -11.57
CA THR A 35 6.72 1.52 -10.63
C THR A 35 6.25 1.75 -9.21
N ILE A 36 6.72 0.90 -8.32
CA ILE A 36 6.43 1.04 -6.91
C ILE A 36 7.59 1.81 -6.27
N GLY A 37 7.30 3.01 -5.81
CA GLY A 37 8.31 3.83 -5.17
C GLY A 37 8.58 3.40 -3.74
N ALA A 38 7.53 2.97 -3.05
CA ALA A 38 7.68 2.48 -1.70
C ALA A 38 6.50 1.56 -1.40
N ALA A 39 6.74 0.52 -0.65
CA ALA A 39 5.69 -0.39 -0.25
C ALA A 39 6.05 -0.98 1.09
N GLY A 40 5.08 -1.08 1.97
CA GLY A 40 5.33 -1.64 3.28
C GLY A 40 4.04 -1.76 4.05
N TYR A 41 4.13 -2.31 5.24
CA TYR A 41 2.97 -2.42 6.09
C TYR A 41 3.38 -2.10 7.51
N THR A 42 2.39 -1.66 8.29
CA THR A 42 2.60 -1.29 9.67
C THR A 42 1.49 -1.91 10.50
N TYR A 43 1.87 -2.47 11.63
CA TYR A 43 0.90 -3.02 12.55
C TYR A 43 0.38 -1.88 13.43
N LYS A 44 -0.91 -1.69 13.43
CA LYS A 44 -1.53 -0.63 14.22
C LYS A 44 -2.58 -1.22 15.14
N THR A 45 -2.65 -0.67 16.34
CA THR A 45 -3.65 -1.09 17.31
C THR A 45 -4.43 0.11 17.78
N LYS A 46 -5.67 -0.13 18.16
CA LYS A 46 -6.50 0.88 18.75
C LYS A 46 -6.80 0.45 20.18
N LYS A 47 -6.54 1.30 21.11
CA LYS A 47 -6.74 0.99 22.51
C LYS A 47 -7.85 1.84 23.10
N ALA A 48 -8.59 1.26 24.01
CA ALA A 48 -9.59 1.98 24.79
C ALA A 48 -9.48 1.49 26.22
N LYS A 49 -9.35 2.42 27.16
CA LYS A 49 -9.25 2.10 28.58
C LYS A 49 -8.14 1.12 28.89
N GLY A 50 -7.04 1.26 28.17
CA GLY A 50 -5.88 0.43 28.41
C GLY A 50 -5.91 -0.96 27.77
N GLU A 51 -6.96 -1.26 27.02
CA GLU A 51 -7.08 -2.54 26.37
C GLU A 51 -7.08 -2.36 24.86
N ILE A 52 -6.56 -3.36 24.15
CA ILE A 52 -6.57 -3.32 22.70
C ILE A 52 -7.96 -3.76 22.24
N VAL A 53 -8.68 -2.85 21.59
CA VAL A 53 -10.03 -3.14 21.10
C VAL A 53 -10.05 -3.39 19.60
N ASP A 54 -8.98 -3.07 18.89
CA ASP A 54 -8.90 -3.31 17.47
C ASP A 54 -7.45 -3.36 17.05
N GLU A 55 -7.16 -4.16 16.06
CA GLU A 55 -5.82 -4.23 15.51
C GLU A 55 -5.91 -4.48 14.01
N ALA A 56 -4.96 -3.97 13.28
CA ALA A 56 -4.98 -4.11 11.84
C ALA A 56 -3.57 -3.90 11.29
N TRP A 57 -3.35 -4.49 10.13
CA TRP A 57 -2.12 -4.28 9.38
C TRP A 57 -2.46 -3.31 8.25
N VAL A 58 -1.79 -2.19 8.22
CA VAL A 58 -2.06 -1.17 7.21
C VAL A 58 -0.94 -1.22 6.17
N CYS A 59 -1.31 -1.51 4.95
CA CYS A 59 -0.38 -1.54 3.83
C CYS A 59 -0.38 -0.19 3.15
N LYS A 60 0.79 0.38 2.98
CA LYS A 60 0.92 1.66 2.30
C LYS A 60 1.77 1.45 1.07
N ILE A 61 1.24 1.84 -0.08
CA ILE A 61 1.90 1.64 -1.35
C ILE A 61 1.93 2.95 -2.11
N VAL A 62 3.12 3.34 -2.54
CA VAL A 62 3.30 4.55 -3.32
C VAL A 62 3.62 4.13 -4.74
N MET A 63 2.79 4.53 -5.68
CA MET A 63 2.96 4.19 -7.09
C MET A 63 3.41 5.41 -7.86
N ASN A 64 4.42 5.22 -8.68
CA ASN A 64 4.93 6.30 -9.53
C ASN A 64 4.59 5.99 -10.97
N PHE A 65 3.89 6.92 -11.60
CA PHE A 65 3.52 6.81 -13.01
C PHE A 65 4.46 7.70 -13.80
N SER A 66 5.49 7.13 -14.35
CA SER A 66 6.49 7.92 -15.02
C SER A 66 6.65 7.50 -16.46
N GLY A 67 7.28 8.36 -17.24
CA GLY A 67 7.59 8.04 -18.61
C GLY A 67 6.49 8.26 -19.59
N VAL A 68 5.32 8.62 -19.16
CA VAL A 68 4.17 8.73 -20.04
C VAL A 68 3.64 10.14 -20.12
N TRP A 69 3.93 10.94 -19.14
CA TRP A 69 3.28 12.22 -19.02
C TRP A 69 4.15 13.35 -19.46
N GLU A 70 5.16 13.21 -20.01
CA GLU A 70 5.97 14.27 -20.36
C GLU A 70 5.24 15.40 -20.88
N GLU A 71 5.23 16.07 -20.71
CA GLU A 71 4.60 17.01 -21.01
C GLU A 71 4.39 17.60 -21.45
#